data_d7723bc1ecbe283d3eaf211c62231376
#
_entry.id   d7723bc1ecbe283d3eaf211c62231376
#
_cell.length_a   1.000
_cell.length_b   1.000
_cell.length_c   1.000
_cell.angle_alpha   90.00
_cell.angle_beta   90.00
_cell.angle_gamma   90.00
#
_symmetry.space_group_name_H-M   'P 1'
#
loop_
_entity.id
_entity.type
_entity.pdbx_description
1 polymer ?
#
loop_
_entity_poly.entity_id
_entity_poly.type
_entity_poly.pdbx_seq_one_letter_code
_entity_poly.pdbx_strand_id
1 'polypeptide(L)'
;MAETLTAQAAPVATAPAVTASEKFIFDTQGYLVLENFLKPDHIAKLLAATATTVARRREQTRTGAKQTGFTQVNGKDSTRIFYILDDDPLFLELLDWPAIMPYVHTLLSHMPHHCASDVIVAHASDFPKQVPGWHIDGHDDGFRNLGAPIPLLQLKIGYYLTDMTKPGASHLMVVPGSHKTKQSPGEPGPDGMLPGAVQVCAPAGSAILFHNALWHGIGPFHPGRSRTMLYYAYEHPWMIASQEHWGYTKDFYNSRLSPARQKFFHGFLFDPPQARWG
;
A
#
# COMPACT_ATOMS: atom_id res chain seq x y z
N MET A 1 0.89 -17.53 -51.14
CA MET A 1 1.47 -16.34 -50.50
C MET A 1 0.49 -15.91 -49.41
N ALA A 2 0.81 -16.17 -48.16
CA ALA A 2 -0.01 -15.80 -47.01
C ALA A 2 0.54 -14.48 -46.46
N GLU A 3 -0.28 -13.43 -46.52
CA GLU A 3 0.02 -12.14 -45.91
C GLU A 3 -0.07 -12.25 -44.39
N THR A 4 1.07 -12.02 -43.73
CA THR A 4 1.13 -11.95 -42.28
C THR A 4 0.65 -10.56 -41.84
N LEU A 5 -0.55 -10.45 -41.37
CA LEU A 5 -1.08 -9.26 -40.71
C LEU A 5 -0.36 -9.07 -39.33
N THR A 6 0.63 -8.18 -39.33
CA THR A 6 1.21 -7.68 -38.10
C THR A 6 0.20 -6.74 -37.42
N ALA A 7 -0.39 -7.21 -36.32
CA ALA A 7 -1.21 -6.35 -35.45
C ALA A 7 -0.31 -5.25 -34.87
N GLN A 8 -0.52 -4.03 -35.31
CA GLN A 8 0.12 -2.83 -34.76
C GLN A 8 -0.45 -2.59 -33.37
N ALA A 9 0.38 -2.77 -32.33
CA ALA A 9 -0.02 -2.45 -30.98
C ALA A 9 -0.37 -0.95 -30.89
N ALA A 10 -1.55 -0.65 -30.35
CA ALA A 10 -1.94 0.74 -30.10
C ALA A 10 -0.91 1.42 -29.19
N PRO A 11 -0.60 2.71 -29.43
CA PRO A 11 0.35 3.42 -28.59
C PRO A 11 -0.15 3.43 -27.15
N VAL A 12 0.61 2.83 -26.26
CA VAL A 12 0.40 2.94 -24.80
C VAL A 12 0.54 4.43 -24.48
N ALA A 13 -0.54 5.05 -24.01
CA ALA A 13 -0.47 6.43 -23.54
C ALA A 13 0.66 6.49 -22.51
N THR A 14 1.66 7.32 -22.77
CA THR A 14 2.79 7.50 -21.85
C THR A 14 2.22 8.00 -20.53
N ALA A 15 2.44 7.23 -19.46
CA ALA A 15 2.06 7.66 -18.13
C ALA A 15 2.73 9.00 -17.81
N PRO A 16 2.04 9.93 -17.12
CA PRO A 16 2.60 11.24 -16.83
C PRO A 16 3.91 11.11 -16.07
N ALA A 17 4.93 11.82 -16.50
CA ALA A 17 6.19 11.89 -15.78
C ALA A 17 5.99 12.61 -14.45
N VAL A 18 6.67 12.14 -13.39
CA VAL A 18 6.69 12.84 -12.09
C VAL A 18 7.28 14.23 -12.29
N THR A 19 6.54 15.26 -11.90
CA THR A 19 6.99 16.63 -12.02
C THR A 19 8.04 16.98 -10.97
N ALA A 20 8.88 17.98 -11.26
CA ALA A 20 9.85 18.48 -10.27
C ALA A 20 9.15 18.99 -8.99
N SER A 21 7.95 19.57 -9.13
CA SER A 21 7.14 20.03 -7.99
C SER A 21 6.65 18.87 -7.12
N GLU A 22 6.12 17.81 -7.72
CA GLU A 22 5.67 16.61 -6.97
C GLU A 22 6.83 15.95 -6.24
N LYS A 23 7.97 15.81 -6.92
CA LYS A 23 9.18 15.28 -6.27
C LYS A 23 9.63 16.18 -5.12
N PHE A 24 9.65 17.49 -5.29
CA PHE A 24 10.00 18.44 -4.23
C PHE A 24 9.06 18.33 -3.03
N ILE A 25 7.74 18.22 -3.26
CA ILE A 25 6.75 18.03 -2.20
C ILE A 25 7.03 16.73 -1.45
N PHE A 26 7.23 15.62 -2.17
CA PHE A 26 7.53 14.34 -1.55
C PHE A 26 8.82 14.40 -0.72
N ASP A 27 9.91 14.93 -1.27
CA ASP A 27 11.21 15.06 -0.61
C ASP A 27 11.14 15.97 0.62
N THR A 28 10.25 16.97 0.63
CA THR A 28 10.14 17.94 1.75
C THR A 28 9.14 17.52 2.81
N GLN A 29 8.00 16.96 2.41
CA GLN A 29 6.91 16.59 3.31
C GLN A 29 6.97 15.11 3.73
N GLY A 30 7.57 14.25 2.91
CA GLY A 30 7.59 12.81 3.10
C GLY A 30 6.33 12.10 2.61
N TYR A 31 5.40 12.83 2.00
CA TYR A 31 4.22 12.26 1.36
C TYR A 31 3.75 13.14 0.17
N LEU A 32 2.94 12.52 -0.69
CA LEU A 32 2.34 13.15 -1.86
C LEU A 32 0.90 12.64 -2.03
N VAL A 33 -0.03 13.53 -2.31
CA VAL A 33 -1.43 13.19 -2.60
C VAL A 33 -1.69 13.41 -4.09
N LEU A 34 -2.13 12.36 -4.78
CA LEU A 34 -2.54 12.39 -6.18
C LEU A 34 -4.06 12.22 -6.23
N GLU A 35 -4.78 13.34 -6.32
CA GLU A 35 -6.24 13.31 -6.39
C GLU A 35 -6.74 12.81 -7.76
N ASN A 36 -7.93 12.20 -7.79
CA ASN A 36 -8.56 11.66 -9.01
C ASN A 36 -7.68 10.69 -9.80
N PHE A 37 -6.79 9.99 -9.10
CA PHE A 37 -5.82 9.07 -9.68
C PHE A 37 -6.49 7.83 -10.28
N LEU A 38 -7.43 7.23 -9.54
CA LEU A 38 -8.31 6.17 -10.05
C LEU A 38 -9.59 6.78 -10.59
N LYS A 39 -10.05 6.28 -11.73
CA LYS A 39 -11.30 6.73 -12.34
C LYS A 39 -12.52 6.12 -11.62
N PRO A 40 -13.70 6.76 -11.65
CA PRO A 40 -14.90 6.28 -10.96
C PRO A 40 -15.28 4.82 -11.27
N ASP A 41 -15.19 4.40 -12.53
CA ASP A 41 -15.48 3.02 -12.92
C ASP A 41 -14.48 2.03 -12.32
N HIS A 42 -13.21 2.41 -12.22
CA HIS A 42 -12.19 1.58 -11.59
C HIS A 42 -12.43 1.47 -10.08
N ILE A 43 -12.77 2.57 -9.42
CA ILE A 43 -13.14 2.58 -7.99
C ILE A 43 -14.33 1.65 -7.75
N ALA A 44 -15.37 1.73 -8.56
CA ALA A 44 -16.55 0.87 -8.41
C ALA A 44 -16.21 -0.62 -8.54
N LYS A 45 -15.36 -0.99 -9.51
CA LYS A 45 -14.88 -2.36 -9.68
C LYS A 45 -14.04 -2.83 -8.48
N LEU A 46 -13.11 -2.00 -8.00
CA LEU A 46 -12.28 -2.31 -6.83
C LEU A 46 -13.11 -2.46 -5.54
N LEU A 47 -14.14 -1.64 -5.36
CA LEU A 47 -15.07 -1.77 -4.23
C LEU A 47 -15.85 -3.09 -4.30
N ALA A 48 -16.32 -3.50 -5.47
CA ALA A 48 -17.02 -4.78 -5.67
C ALA A 48 -16.09 -5.98 -5.41
N ALA A 49 -14.86 -5.94 -5.95
CA ALA A 49 -13.83 -6.96 -5.70
C ALA A 49 -13.48 -7.03 -4.20
N THR A 50 -13.35 -5.87 -3.54
CA THR A 50 -13.11 -5.79 -2.10
C THR A 50 -14.24 -6.43 -1.30
N ALA A 51 -15.50 -6.12 -1.59
CA ALA A 51 -16.65 -6.69 -0.88
C ALA A 51 -16.70 -8.22 -1.02
N THR A 52 -16.48 -8.74 -2.23
CA THR A 52 -16.43 -10.18 -2.50
C THR A 52 -15.28 -10.86 -1.75
N THR A 53 -14.10 -10.25 -1.79
CA THR A 53 -12.90 -10.77 -1.11
C THR A 53 -13.08 -10.77 0.40
N VAL A 54 -13.61 -9.70 0.99
CA VAL A 54 -13.88 -9.62 2.43
C VAL A 54 -14.86 -10.72 2.86
N ALA A 55 -15.96 -10.90 2.15
CA ALA A 55 -16.93 -11.94 2.48
C ALA A 55 -16.29 -13.34 2.46
N ARG A 56 -15.56 -13.66 1.39
CA ARG A 56 -14.88 -14.95 1.23
C ARG A 56 -13.81 -15.17 2.31
N ARG A 57 -12.97 -14.17 2.58
CA ARG A 57 -11.87 -14.26 3.56
C ARG A 57 -12.37 -14.37 4.99
N ARG A 58 -13.45 -13.68 5.35
CA ARG A 58 -14.11 -13.84 6.65
C ARG A 58 -14.64 -15.24 6.84
N GLU A 59 -15.27 -15.82 5.81
CA GLU A 59 -15.76 -17.19 5.85
C GLU A 59 -14.61 -18.22 5.96
N GLN A 60 -13.52 -18.04 5.22
CA GLN A 60 -12.32 -18.87 5.34
C GLN A 60 -11.74 -18.81 6.76
N THR A 61 -11.67 -17.61 7.36
CA THR A 61 -11.19 -17.44 8.74
C THR A 61 -12.12 -18.15 9.73
N ARG A 62 -13.44 -18.01 9.56
CA ARG A 62 -14.43 -18.65 10.42
C ARG A 62 -14.37 -20.18 10.37
N THR A 63 -14.12 -20.75 9.20
CA THR A 63 -14.09 -22.21 8.97
C THR A 63 -12.70 -22.84 9.16
N GLY A 64 -11.66 -22.02 9.31
CA GLY A 64 -10.28 -22.50 9.29
C GLY A 64 -9.78 -22.94 7.90
N ALA A 65 -10.48 -22.59 6.83
CA ALA A 65 -10.08 -22.92 5.48
C ALA A 65 -8.80 -22.19 5.07
N LYS A 66 -7.97 -22.87 4.24
CA LYS A 66 -6.68 -22.32 3.78
C LYS A 66 -6.92 -21.01 2.99
N GLN A 67 -6.08 -20.03 3.23
CA GLN A 67 -6.05 -18.75 2.52
C GLN A 67 -4.60 -18.31 2.27
N THR A 68 -4.39 -17.47 1.26
CA THR A 68 -3.11 -16.82 1.04
C THR A 68 -2.95 -15.69 2.07
N GLY A 69 -1.80 -15.62 2.75
CA GLY A 69 -1.62 -14.67 3.83
C GLY A 69 -2.61 -14.87 4.99
N PHE A 70 -3.11 -13.80 5.56
CA PHE A 70 -4.05 -13.86 6.69
C PHE A 70 -5.10 -12.76 6.66
N THR A 71 -6.17 -12.98 7.42
CA THR A 71 -7.30 -12.03 7.55
C THR A 71 -7.48 -11.70 9.02
N GLN A 72 -7.46 -10.41 9.32
CA GLN A 72 -7.74 -9.87 10.63
C GLN A 72 -9.19 -9.34 10.67
N VAL A 73 -10.04 -10.02 11.42
CA VAL A 73 -11.45 -9.63 11.63
C VAL A 73 -11.50 -8.74 12.88
N ASN A 74 -11.76 -7.45 12.70
CA ASN A 74 -11.73 -6.45 13.75
C ASN A 74 -13.15 -6.02 14.17
N GLY A 75 -14.02 -6.98 14.48
CA GLY A 75 -15.41 -6.73 14.85
C GLY A 75 -16.41 -7.15 13.79
N LYS A 76 -17.62 -6.56 13.85
CA LYS A 76 -18.72 -6.97 12.97
C LYS A 76 -18.47 -6.59 11.51
N ASP A 77 -18.03 -5.36 11.27
CA ASP A 77 -18.02 -4.77 9.93
C ASP A 77 -16.59 -4.47 9.42
N SER A 78 -15.58 -4.52 10.29
CA SER A 78 -14.20 -4.18 9.96
C SER A 78 -13.33 -5.40 9.70
N THR A 79 -12.51 -5.32 8.64
CA THR A 79 -11.63 -6.41 8.21
C THR A 79 -10.38 -5.84 7.56
N ARG A 80 -9.21 -6.38 7.92
CA ARG A 80 -7.97 -6.18 7.18
C ARG A 80 -7.53 -7.51 6.58
N ILE A 81 -7.21 -7.51 5.30
CA ILE A 81 -6.74 -8.68 4.56
C ILE A 81 -5.35 -8.37 4.05
N PHE A 82 -4.44 -9.28 4.25
CA PHE A 82 -3.05 -9.21 3.83
C PHE A 82 -2.81 -10.17 2.65
N TYR A 83 -1.87 -9.81 1.76
CA TYR A 83 -1.46 -10.62 0.61
C TYR A 83 -2.58 -10.82 -0.41
N ILE A 84 -3.13 -9.69 -0.88
CA ILE A 84 -4.36 -9.67 -1.68
C ILE A 84 -4.17 -9.94 -3.17
N LEU A 85 -2.93 -10.00 -3.68
CA LEU A 85 -2.67 -10.06 -5.13
C LEU A 85 -3.25 -11.32 -5.80
N ASP A 86 -3.45 -12.40 -5.04
CA ASP A 86 -4.04 -13.65 -5.53
C ASP A 86 -5.57 -13.69 -5.38
N ASP A 87 -6.17 -12.72 -4.71
CA ASP A 87 -7.59 -12.72 -4.40
C ASP A 87 -8.46 -12.29 -5.58
N ASP A 88 -8.00 -11.30 -6.35
CA ASP A 88 -8.73 -10.77 -7.50
C ASP A 88 -7.76 -10.17 -8.53
N PRO A 89 -7.99 -10.37 -9.85
CA PRO A 89 -7.16 -9.78 -10.89
C PRO A 89 -7.01 -8.26 -10.80
N LEU A 90 -8.03 -7.54 -10.32
CA LEU A 90 -7.97 -6.08 -10.15
C LEU A 90 -6.94 -5.66 -9.10
N PHE A 91 -6.73 -6.46 -8.06
CA PHE A 91 -5.67 -6.19 -7.08
C PHE A 91 -4.29 -6.44 -7.70
N LEU A 92 -4.17 -7.50 -8.52
CA LEU A 92 -2.91 -7.76 -9.21
C LEU A 92 -2.58 -6.69 -10.27
N GLU A 93 -3.59 -6.07 -10.89
CA GLU A 93 -3.37 -4.95 -11.83
C GLU A 93 -2.74 -3.73 -11.17
N LEU A 94 -3.02 -3.48 -9.89
CA LEU A 94 -2.43 -2.35 -9.16
C LEU A 94 -0.95 -2.55 -8.81
N LEU A 95 -0.42 -3.78 -8.89
CA LEU A 95 1.00 -4.07 -8.66
C LEU A 95 1.92 -3.31 -9.63
N ASP A 96 1.53 -3.23 -10.89
CA ASP A 96 2.29 -2.56 -11.95
C ASP A 96 1.45 -1.52 -12.70
N TRP A 97 0.53 -0.87 -11.97
CA TRP A 97 -0.39 0.09 -12.56
C TRP A 97 0.36 1.19 -13.33
N PRO A 98 0.10 1.35 -14.65
CA PRO A 98 0.93 2.20 -15.50
C PRO A 98 1.03 3.66 -15.03
N ALA A 99 0.00 4.18 -14.36
CA ALA A 99 0.02 5.55 -13.85
C ALA A 99 0.85 5.72 -12.58
N ILE A 100 1.04 4.66 -11.75
CA ILE A 100 1.80 4.75 -10.49
C ILE A 100 3.28 4.42 -10.68
N MET A 101 3.63 3.58 -11.64
CA MET A 101 5.00 3.13 -11.85
C MET A 101 6.02 4.24 -12.09
N PRO A 102 5.71 5.35 -12.82
CA PRO A 102 6.62 6.49 -12.90
C PRO A 102 7.02 7.06 -11.55
N TYR A 103 6.08 7.12 -10.58
CA TYR A 103 6.37 7.57 -9.21
C TYR A 103 7.26 6.58 -8.47
N VAL A 104 6.94 5.28 -8.54
CA VAL A 104 7.76 4.23 -7.91
C VAL A 104 9.18 4.25 -8.46
N HIS A 105 9.34 4.36 -9.78
CA HIS A 105 10.66 4.39 -10.42
C HIS A 105 11.45 5.67 -10.10
N THR A 106 10.78 6.81 -10.05
CA THR A 106 11.44 8.11 -9.81
C THR A 106 11.80 8.30 -8.33
N LEU A 107 10.91 7.87 -7.43
CA LEU A 107 11.11 8.11 -6.00
C LEU A 107 11.94 7.01 -5.34
N LEU A 108 11.76 5.75 -5.71
CA LEU A 108 12.36 4.61 -5.02
C LEU A 108 13.42 3.87 -5.85
N SER A 109 13.01 3.18 -6.94
CA SER A 109 13.90 2.30 -7.69
C SER A 109 13.34 1.97 -9.08
N HIS A 110 14.23 1.85 -10.08
CA HIS A 110 13.89 1.35 -11.41
C HIS A 110 13.56 -0.14 -11.44
N MET A 111 13.95 -0.88 -10.41
CA MET A 111 13.62 -2.30 -10.22
C MET A 111 13.03 -2.48 -8.83
N PRO A 112 11.82 -1.98 -8.58
CA PRO A 112 11.21 -2.09 -7.26
C PRO A 112 10.83 -3.53 -6.95
N HIS A 113 10.98 -3.90 -5.68
CA HIS A 113 10.47 -5.13 -5.11
C HIS A 113 9.12 -4.87 -4.46
N HIS A 114 8.13 -5.73 -4.66
CA HIS A 114 6.86 -5.63 -3.94
C HIS A 114 7.05 -6.15 -2.51
N CYS A 115 6.54 -5.45 -1.50
CA CYS A 115 6.71 -5.88 -0.12
C CYS A 115 5.42 -5.92 0.71
N ALA A 116 4.33 -5.31 0.26
CA ALA A 116 3.03 -5.42 0.94
C ALA A 116 1.85 -5.10 0.02
N SER A 117 0.73 -5.78 0.24
CA SER A 117 -0.55 -5.50 -0.38
C SER A 117 -1.71 -5.83 0.58
N ASP A 118 -2.49 -4.83 0.95
CA ASP A 118 -3.56 -4.97 1.94
C ASP A 118 -4.89 -4.40 1.43
N VAL A 119 -5.99 -5.04 1.82
CA VAL A 119 -7.34 -4.45 1.85
C VAL A 119 -7.67 -4.05 3.28
N ILE A 120 -8.16 -2.84 3.48
CA ILE A 120 -8.66 -2.37 4.77
C ILE A 120 -10.08 -1.86 4.60
N VAL A 121 -11.02 -2.54 5.24
CA VAL A 121 -12.39 -2.06 5.46
C VAL A 121 -12.54 -1.79 6.95
N ALA A 122 -12.90 -0.57 7.33
CA ALA A 122 -13.01 -0.18 8.73
C ALA A 122 -14.26 0.68 8.95
N HIS A 123 -14.98 0.38 10.03
CA HIS A 123 -16.20 1.07 10.45
C HIS A 123 -16.05 1.61 11.87
N ALA A 124 -16.53 2.82 12.10
CA ALA A 124 -16.44 3.49 13.39
C ALA A 124 -17.05 2.68 14.55
N SER A 125 -18.09 1.89 14.27
CA SER A 125 -18.75 1.03 15.26
C SER A 125 -17.81 0.00 15.90
N ASP A 126 -16.80 -0.45 15.16
CA ASP A 126 -15.84 -1.45 15.65
C ASP A 126 -14.63 -0.82 16.38
N PHE A 127 -14.50 0.52 16.33
CA PHE A 127 -13.38 1.25 16.91
C PHE A 127 -13.82 2.46 17.74
N PRO A 128 -14.60 2.25 18.82
CA PRO A 128 -15.22 3.36 19.57
C PRO A 128 -14.23 4.27 20.33
N LYS A 129 -12.99 3.82 20.51
CA LYS A 129 -11.92 4.56 21.23
C LYS A 129 -10.59 4.48 20.51
N GLN A 130 -10.60 4.59 19.18
CA GLN A 130 -9.35 4.54 18.42
C GLN A 130 -8.52 5.79 18.70
N VAL A 131 -7.29 5.56 19.12
CA VAL A 131 -6.22 6.56 19.17
C VAL A 131 -5.20 6.23 18.09
N PRO A 132 -4.51 7.23 17.52
CA PRO A 132 -3.47 6.98 16.54
C PRO A 132 -2.36 6.10 17.12
N GLY A 133 -2.05 4.99 16.44
CA GLY A 133 -0.87 4.18 16.74
C GLY A 133 0.33 4.73 15.98
N TRP A 134 0.97 5.76 16.51
CA TRP A 134 2.09 6.43 15.85
C TRP A 134 3.32 5.54 15.75
N HIS A 135 3.87 5.46 14.54
CA HIS A 135 5.09 4.70 14.27
C HIS A 135 5.80 5.22 13.00
N ILE A 136 6.99 4.75 12.81
CA ILE A 136 7.64 4.69 11.49
C ILE A 136 7.73 3.22 11.10
N ASP A 137 7.84 2.93 9.81
CA ASP A 137 8.00 1.55 9.37
C ASP A 137 9.41 1.02 9.68
N GLY A 138 9.51 -0.31 9.84
CA GLY A 138 10.71 -1.03 10.22
C GLY A 138 10.63 -1.54 11.67
N HIS A 139 11.51 -2.49 12.01
CA HIS A 139 11.63 -3.05 13.36
C HIS A 139 12.68 -2.28 14.19
N ASP A 140 12.60 -2.38 15.52
CA ASP A 140 13.61 -1.89 16.47
C ASP A 140 14.05 -0.44 16.22
N ASP A 141 13.11 0.50 16.34
CA ASP A 141 13.31 1.90 15.98
C ASP A 141 13.50 2.13 14.47
N GLY A 142 13.31 1.11 13.69
CA GLY A 142 13.25 1.13 12.26
C GLY A 142 14.51 1.65 11.63
N PHE A 143 14.31 2.40 10.57
CA PHE A 143 15.41 2.96 9.78
C PHE A 143 16.04 4.21 10.39
N ARG A 144 15.62 4.65 11.59
CA ARG A 144 16.19 5.85 12.26
C ARG A 144 17.70 5.77 12.48
N ASN A 145 18.22 4.56 12.64
CA ASN A 145 19.66 4.36 12.83
C ASN A 145 20.50 4.53 11.57
N LEU A 146 19.89 4.66 10.40
CA LEU A 146 20.60 4.79 9.11
C LEU A 146 21.11 6.20 8.79
N GLY A 147 20.82 7.17 9.62
CA GLY A 147 21.27 8.55 9.40
C GLY A 147 20.11 9.55 9.39
N ALA A 148 20.40 10.80 9.09
CA ALA A 148 19.42 11.85 8.86
C ALA A 148 19.89 12.70 7.68
N PRO A 149 19.06 12.95 6.66
CA PRO A 149 17.71 12.41 6.48
C PRO A 149 17.70 10.87 6.37
N ILE A 150 16.63 10.24 6.85
CA ILE A 150 16.49 8.79 6.75
C ILE A 150 16.24 8.44 5.29
N PRO A 151 16.95 7.48 4.69
CA PRO A 151 16.76 7.13 3.29
C PRO A 151 15.39 6.51 3.03
N LEU A 152 14.85 6.75 1.83
CA LEU A 152 13.65 6.07 1.37
C LEU A 152 13.99 4.61 1.06
N LEU A 153 13.63 3.70 1.94
CA LEU A 153 13.82 2.25 1.75
C LEU A 153 12.56 1.57 1.25
N GLN A 154 11.40 2.04 1.70
CA GLN A 154 10.10 1.56 1.25
C GLN A 154 9.22 2.75 0.89
N LEU A 155 8.55 2.65 -0.25
CA LEU A 155 7.52 3.58 -0.70
C LEU A 155 6.17 2.92 -0.49
N LYS A 156 5.31 3.54 0.32
CA LYS A 156 3.94 3.09 0.53
C LYS A 156 2.96 3.89 -0.30
N ILE A 157 1.93 3.22 -0.78
CA ILE A 157 0.87 3.79 -1.60
C ILE A 157 -0.47 3.35 -1.04
N GLY A 158 -1.26 4.32 -0.56
CA GLY A 158 -2.63 4.10 -0.12
C GLY A 158 -3.61 4.57 -1.18
N TYR A 159 -4.51 3.71 -1.64
CA TYR A 159 -5.60 4.08 -2.55
C TYR A 159 -6.90 4.23 -1.75
N TYR A 160 -7.45 5.44 -1.70
CA TYR A 160 -8.74 5.69 -1.05
C TYR A 160 -9.87 5.29 -2.00
N LEU A 161 -10.60 4.23 -1.67
CA LEU A 161 -11.77 3.80 -2.45
C LEU A 161 -13.07 4.46 -2.00
N THR A 162 -13.12 5.02 -0.79
CA THR A 162 -14.23 5.81 -0.27
C THR A 162 -13.84 7.27 -0.09
N ASP A 163 -14.83 8.15 -0.02
CA ASP A 163 -14.59 9.58 0.18
C ASP A 163 -14.01 9.85 1.59
N MET A 164 -12.82 10.45 1.60
CA MET A 164 -12.05 10.80 2.77
C MET A 164 -11.80 12.32 2.87
N THR A 165 -12.62 13.14 2.20
CA THR A 165 -12.48 14.62 2.22
C THR A 165 -12.77 15.24 3.57
N LYS A 166 -13.62 14.59 4.41
CA LYS A 166 -13.99 15.09 5.72
C LYS A 166 -13.28 14.30 6.81
N PRO A 167 -12.69 14.95 7.83
CA PRO A 167 -12.01 14.28 8.93
C PRO A 167 -12.86 13.21 9.66
N GLY A 168 -12.21 12.34 10.42
CA GLY A 168 -12.88 11.38 11.30
C GLY A 168 -13.31 10.07 10.64
N ALA A 169 -12.69 9.69 9.51
CA ALA A 169 -12.88 8.36 8.92
C ALA A 169 -11.61 7.48 9.05
N SER A 170 -10.89 7.62 10.17
CA SER A 170 -9.64 6.87 10.42
C SER A 170 -8.61 7.07 9.29
N HIS A 171 -8.39 8.34 8.93
CA HIS A 171 -7.44 8.74 7.89
C HIS A 171 -6.01 8.30 8.21
N LEU A 172 -5.18 8.23 7.17
CA LEU A 172 -3.76 8.31 7.37
C LEU A 172 -3.42 9.65 8.06
N MET A 173 -2.73 9.54 9.17
CA MET A 173 -2.15 10.66 9.91
C MET A 173 -0.66 10.68 9.64
N VAL A 174 -0.09 11.85 9.40
CA VAL A 174 1.35 12.00 9.15
C VAL A 174 1.90 13.20 9.93
N VAL A 175 3.19 13.16 10.26
CA VAL A 175 3.95 14.34 10.71
C VAL A 175 4.85 14.78 9.56
N PRO A 176 4.45 15.80 8.77
CA PRO A 176 5.17 16.21 7.57
C PRO A 176 6.64 16.56 7.88
N GLY A 177 7.57 16.08 7.05
CA GLY A 177 9.01 16.33 7.19
C GLY A 177 9.72 15.51 8.26
N SER A 178 9.01 14.69 9.04
CA SER A 178 9.60 13.91 10.14
C SER A 178 10.60 12.84 9.68
N HIS A 179 10.59 12.42 8.44
CA HIS A 179 11.58 11.53 7.84
C HIS A 179 12.98 12.16 7.71
N LYS A 180 13.09 13.48 7.89
CA LYS A 180 14.37 14.21 7.79
C LYS A 180 15.18 14.21 9.07
N THR A 181 14.61 13.75 10.17
CA THR A 181 15.24 13.73 11.49
C THR A 181 15.12 12.38 12.16
N LYS A 182 16.10 12.03 12.98
CA LYS A 182 16.07 10.87 13.85
C LYS A 182 15.22 11.08 15.11
N GLN A 183 14.90 12.33 15.42
CA GLN A 183 14.21 12.65 16.66
C GLN A 183 12.72 12.31 16.57
N SER A 184 12.18 11.81 17.68
CA SER A 184 10.74 11.67 17.84
C SER A 184 10.08 13.05 17.83
N PRO A 185 8.87 13.20 17.25
CA PRO A 185 8.09 14.43 17.36
C PRO A 185 7.68 14.80 18.79
N GLY A 186 7.90 13.90 19.75
CA GLY A 186 7.49 14.04 21.15
C GLY A 186 6.35 13.11 21.53
N GLU A 187 5.75 13.37 22.69
CA GLU A 187 4.59 12.60 23.16
C GLU A 187 3.31 13.10 22.53
N PRO A 188 2.34 12.19 22.25
CA PRO A 188 1.02 12.60 21.80
C PRO A 188 0.30 13.46 22.83
N GLY A 189 -0.42 14.47 22.36
CA GLY A 189 -1.30 15.29 23.19
C GLY A 189 -2.49 14.52 23.75
N PRO A 190 -3.37 15.19 24.55
CA PRO A 190 -4.55 14.57 25.13
C PRO A 190 -5.55 14.01 24.08
N ASP A 191 -5.51 14.53 22.88
CA ASP A 191 -6.27 14.06 21.72
C ASP A 191 -5.60 12.88 20.96
N GLY A 192 -4.46 12.42 21.45
CA GLY A 192 -3.65 11.37 20.82
C GLY A 192 -2.86 11.83 19.62
N MET A 193 -2.79 13.15 19.33
CA MET A 193 -2.08 13.70 18.17
C MET A 193 -0.64 14.05 18.53
N LEU A 194 0.30 13.69 17.63
CA LEU A 194 1.68 14.19 17.72
C LEU A 194 1.77 15.66 17.31
N PRO A 195 2.71 16.43 17.86
CA PRO A 195 2.98 17.79 17.42
C PRO A 195 3.19 17.88 15.91
N GLY A 196 2.45 18.77 15.26
CA GLY A 196 2.52 18.99 13.80
C GLY A 196 1.85 17.90 12.94
N ALA A 197 1.16 16.94 13.54
CA ALA A 197 0.44 15.92 12.80
C ALA A 197 -0.72 16.49 11.99
N VAL A 198 -0.94 15.94 10.80
CA VAL A 198 -2.06 16.29 9.91
C VAL A 198 -2.83 15.05 9.48
N GLN A 199 -4.13 15.19 9.26
CA GLN A 199 -4.94 14.16 8.60
C GLN A 199 -4.83 14.33 7.09
N VAL A 200 -4.52 13.24 6.38
CA VAL A 200 -4.46 13.25 4.93
C VAL A 200 -5.87 13.05 4.37
N CYS A 201 -6.58 14.16 4.21
CA CYS A 201 -7.93 14.17 3.63
C CYS A 201 -7.83 14.25 2.11
N ALA A 202 -8.60 13.40 1.41
CA ALA A 202 -8.64 13.39 -0.05
C ALA A 202 -9.91 12.70 -0.57
N PRO A 203 -10.38 12.98 -1.80
CA PRO A 203 -11.55 12.32 -2.37
C PRO A 203 -11.28 10.84 -2.70
N ALA A 204 -12.37 10.08 -2.89
CA ALA A 204 -12.28 8.73 -3.43
C ALA A 204 -11.51 8.73 -4.75
N GLY A 205 -10.69 7.70 -4.97
CA GLY A 205 -9.80 7.58 -6.13
C GLY A 205 -8.45 8.26 -5.98
N SER A 206 -8.16 8.88 -4.83
CA SER A 206 -6.83 9.43 -4.56
C SER A 206 -5.82 8.32 -4.26
N ALA A 207 -4.58 8.53 -4.72
CA ALA A 207 -3.41 7.77 -4.30
C ALA A 207 -2.54 8.63 -3.38
N ILE A 208 -2.21 8.09 -2.21
CA ILE A 208 -1.37 8.73 -1.22
C ILE A 208 -0.04 7.96 -1.15
N LEU A 209 1.03 8.60 -1.61
CA LEU A 209 2.38 8.05 -1.54
C LEU A 209 3.05 8.57 -0.28
N PHE A 210 3.72 7.70 0.49
CA PHE A 210 4.43 8.17 1.67
C PHE A 210 5.70 7.37 1.98
N HIS A 211 6.61 8.05 2.63
CA HIS A 211 7.94 7.57 3.00
C HIS A 211 7.87 6.65 4.22
N ASN A 212 8.58 5.53 4.19
CA ASN A 212 8.63 4.57 5.30
C ASN A 212 9.03 5.16 6.65
N ALA A 213 9.89 6.16 6.66
CA ALA A 213 10.36 6.81 7.87
C ALA A 213 9.54 8.05 8.29
N LEU A 214 8.47 8.35 7.57
CA LEU A 214 7.53 9.39 8.00
C LEU A 214 6.79 8.89 9.24
N TRP A 215 6.76 9.68 10.31
CA TRP A 215 5.88 9.38 11.43
C TRP A 215 4.46 9.39 10.96
N HIS A 216 3.79 8.26 11.09
CA HIS A 216 2.42 8.10 10.64
C HIS A 216 1.62 7.22 11.59
N GLY A 217 0.33 7.23 11.41
CA GLY A 217 -0.62 6.45 12.16
C GLY A 217 -2.01 6.50 11.52
N ILE A 218 -2.98 5.98 12.23
CA ILE A 218 -4.38 5.96 11.80
C ILE A 218 -5.16 6.88 12.71
N GLY A 219 -5.82 7.88 12.15
CA GLY A 219 -6.62 8.86 12.88
C GLY A 219 -7.89 8.27 13.53
N PRO A 220 -8.56 9.06 14.37
CA PRO A 220 -9.77 8.64 15.03
C PRO A 220 -10.94 8.43 14.08
N PHE A 221 -11.93 7.64 14.51
CA PHE A 221 -13.23 7.57 13.87
C PHE A 221 -14.25 8.49 14.56
N HIS A 222 -15.01 9.20 13.73
CA HIS A 222 -16.26 9.82 14.16
C HIS A 222 -17.44 8.84 13.94
N PRO A 223 -18.49 8.91 14.76
CA PRO A 223 -19.65 8.02 14.63
C PRO A 223 -20.24 8.01 13.21
N GLY A 224 -20.62 6.83 12.74
CA GLY A 224 -21.21 6.63 11.42
C GLY A 224 -20.24 6.72 10.22
N ARG A 225 -18.95 6.93 10.46
CA ARG A 225 -17.94 6.95 9.40
C ARG A 225 -17.40 5.55 9.11
N SER A 226 -17.03 5.34 7.87
CA SER A 226 -16.33 4.14 7.42
C SER A 226 -15.30 4.50 6.37
N ARG A 227 -14.34 3.60 6.15
CA ARG A 227 -13.40 3.70 5.04
C ARG A 227 -13.15 2.35 4.40
N THR A 228 -12.89 2.39 3.11
CA THR A 228 -12.30 1.27 2.35
C THR A 228 -11.09 1.78 1.60
N MET A 229 -9.97 1.11 1.77
CA MET A 229 -8.73 1.48 1.10
C MET A 229 -7.86 0.26 0.82
N LEU A 230 -6.96 0.42 -0.14
CA LEU A 230 -5.92 -0.54 -0.45
C LEU A 230 -4.56 0.07 -0.11
N TYR A 231 -3.64 -0.75 0.41
CA TYR A 231 -2.24 -0.40 0.55
C TYR A 231 -1.38 -1.29 -0.32
N TYR A 232 -0.40 -0.66 -0.97
CA TYR A 232 0.71 -1.33 -1.66
C TYR A 232 2.01 -0.74 -1.16
N ALA A 233 3.04 -1.57 -1.06
CA ALA A 233 4.35 -1.09 -0.70
C ALA A 233 5.42 -1.71 -1.60
N TYR A 234 6.41 -0.88 -1.90
CA TYR A 234 7.58 -1.26 -2.70
C TYR A 234 8.85 -0.97 -1.91
N GLU A 235 9.87 -1.77 -2.13
CA GLU A 235 11.17 -1.63 -1.50
C GLU A 235 12.30 -1.79 -2.54
N HIS A 236 13.53 -1.51 -2.12
CA HIS A 236 14.67 -1.74 -2.99
C HIS A 236 14.93 -3.23 -3.23
N PRO A 237 15.42 -3.63 -4.43
CA PRO A 237 15.58 -5.02 -4.81
C PRO A 237 16.67 -5.77 -4.01
N TRP A 238 17.53 -5.03 -3.29
CA TRP A 238 18.58 -5.60 -2.43
C TRP A 238 18.11 -5.84 -0.99
N MET A 239 16.90 -5.41 -0.63
CA MET A 239 16.34 -5.67 0.70
C MET A 239 15.90 -7.12 0.82
N ILE A 240 15.94 -7.64 2.06
CA ILE A 240 15.38 -8.95 2.35
C ILE A 240 13.86 -8.87 2.18
N ALA A 241 13.32 -9.83 1.46
CA ALA A 241 11.90 -9.91 1.22
C ALA A 241 11.08 -9.86 2.52
N SER A 242 10.02 -9.06 2.49
CA SER A 242 9.06 -8.97 3.58
C SER A 242 8.31 -10.29 3.81
N GLN A 243 7.63 -10.39 4.96
CA GLN A 243 6.80 -11.57 5.26
C GLN A 243 5.72 -11.84 4.21
N GLU A 244 5.22 -10.81 3.53
CA GLU A 244 4.21 -10.98 2.50
C GLU A 244 4.69 -11.85 1.34
N HIS A 245 5.94 -11.72 0.95
CA HIS A 245 6.49 -12.56 -0.10
C HIS A 245 6.42 -14.06 0.23
N TRP A 246 6.58 -14.41 1.50
CA TRP A 246 6.48 -15.80 1.94
C TRP A 246 5.05 -16.35 1.97
N GLY A 247 4.07 -15.47 1.91
CA GLY A 247 2.65 -15.81 1.89
C GLY A 247 2.15 -16.32 0.54
N TYR A 248 2.79 -15.93 -0.57
CA TYR A 248 2.41 -16.38 -1.89
C TYR A 248 2.98 -17.75 -2.23
N THR A 249 2.24 -18.52 -3.03
CA THR A 249 2.64 -19.88 -3.44
C THR A 249 3.49 -19.84 -4.72
N LYS A 250 4.26 -20.92 -4.96
CA LYS A 250 4.92 -21.12 -6.26
C LYS A 250 3.93 -21.14 -7.43
N ASP A 251 2.73 -21.67 -7.21
CA ASP A 251 1.69 -21.68 -8.23
C ASP A 251 1.24 -20.27 -8.59
N PHE A 252 0.98 -19.41 -7.61
CA PHE A 252 0.70 -18.01 -7.86
C PHE A 252 1.81 -17.35 -8.70
N TYR A 253 3.06 -17.51 -8.30
CA TYR A 253 4.20 -16.95 -9.00
C TYR A 253 4.32 -17.44 -10.45
N ASN A 254 4.20 -18.76 -10.66
CA ASN A 254 4.41 -19.37 -11.96
C ASN A 254 3.21 -19.25 -12.90
N SER A 255 1.99 -19.30 -12.35
CA SER A 255 0.76 -19.43 -13.15
C SER A 255 -0.04 -18.13 -13.25
N ARG A 256 0.13 -17.19 -12.28
CA ARG A 256 -0.65 -15.96 -12.22
C ARG A 256 0.16 -14.73 -12.61
N LEU A 257 1.49 -14.76 -12.48
CA LEU A 257 2.34 -13.63 -12.79
C LEU A 257 2.93 -13.73 -14.19
N SER A 258 2.80 -12.66 -14.97
CA SER A 258 3.57 -12.50 -16.21
C SER A 258 5.08 -12.40 -15.89
N PRO A 259 5.98 -12.67 -16.86
CA PRO A 259 7.43 -12.48 -16.66
C PRO A 259 7.81 -11.07 -16.21
N ALA A 260 7.04 -10.06 -16.62
CA ALA A 260 7.24 -8.68 -16.14
C ALA A 260 6.91 -8.53 -14.67
N ARG A 261 5.78 -9.10 -14.21
CA ARG A 261 5.34 -9.05 -12.81
C ARG A 261 6.19 -9.90 -11.89
N GLN A 262 6.74 -11.01 -12.38
CA GLN A 262 7.68 -11.85 -11.61
C GLN A 262 8.91 -11.07 -11.13
N LYS A 263 9.32 -10.01 -11.83
CA LYS A 263 10.44 -9.14 -11.45
C LYS A 263 10.21 -8.39 -10.13
N PHE A 264 8.97 -8.17 -9.72
CA PHE A 264 8.65 -7.60 -8.42
C PHE A 264 8.87 -8.58 -7.25
N PHE A 265 9.04 -9.86 -7.57
CA PHE A 265 9.26 -10.95 -6.61
C PHE A 265 10.57 -11.63 -6.94
N HIS A 266 11.71 -11.02 -6.73
CA HIS A 266 13.00 -11.61 -7.12
C HIS A 266 13.14 -13.06 -6.65
N GLY A 267 13.79 -13.91 -7.46
CA GLY A 267 13.87 -15.37 -7.36
C GLY A 267 14.22 -15.97 -6.00
N PHE A 268 14.68 -15.15 -5.10
CA PHE A 268 14.93 -15.48 -3.71
C PHE A 268 13.71 -16.03 -2.96
N LEU A 269 12.49 -15.70 -3.39
CA LEU A 269 11.29 -15.82 -2.60
C LEU A 269 10.64 -17.19 -2.65
N PHE A 270 10.80 -17.85 -3.78
CA PHE A 270 10.09 -19.07 -4.06
C PHE A 270 11.01 -20.30 -4.08
N ASP A 271 12.30 -20.08 -3.94
CA ASP A 271 13.25 -21.17 -3.77
C ASP A 271 13.16 -21.71 -2.35
N PRO A 272 13.07 -23.04 -2.19
CA PRO A 272 13.14 -23.64 -0.85
C PRO A 272 14.39 -23.13 -0.13
N PRO A 273 14.32 -22.86 1.19
CA PRO A 273 15.48 -22.40 1.94
C PRO A 273 16.74 -23.27 1.74
N GLN A 274 16.54 -24.58 1.57
CA GLN A 274 17.62 -25.54 1.32
C GLN A 274 18.29 -25.36 -0.04
N ALA A 275 17.56 -24.89 -1.06
CA ALA A 275 18.12 -24.64 -2.39
C ALA A 275 18.96 -23.36 -2.45
N ARG A 276 18.88 -22.49 -1.44
CA ARG A 276 19.62 -21.21 -1.38
C ARG A 276 21.02 -21.37 -0.82
N TRP A 277 21.25 -22.44 -0.06
CA TRP A 277 22.47 -22.63 0.72
C TRP A 277 23.17 -23.97 0.39
N GLY A 278 22.68 -24.67 -0.62
CA GLY A 278 23.29 -25.93 -1.09
C GLY A 278 24.43 -25.73 -2.06
#